data_fc1cad9168e24c7232cbb0c5c6c2b971
#
_entry.id   fc1cad9168e24c7232cbb0c5c6c2b971
#
_cell.length_a   1.000
_cell.length_b   1.000
_cell.length_c   1.000
_cell.angle_alpha   90.00
_cell.angle_beta   90.00
_cell.angle_gamma   90.00
#
_symmetry.space_group_name_H-M   'P 1'
#
loop_
_entity.id
_entity.type
_entity.pdbx_description
1 polymer ?
#
loop_
_entity_poly.entity_id
_entity_poly.type
_entity_poly.pdbx_seq_one_letter_code
_entity_poly.pdbx_strand_id
1 'polypeptide(L)'
;MMTDSFLDYLRFEKNYSEKTIVSYGIDLTKFEEYFKGKDEKVDFTTVDADLVRGWVMNLMENGYTSASVNRKLSSLRSFYRFLLKKGVIEEDTMLKIIGPKNKKPLPVFLKEREMDRLLDDVPFKEDFTGCRDRMVLEMFYATGMRLSELIGLNDVDVDFSAFLIKVTGKRNKQRLIPFGEELRRAMSVYLKIRNEVLPGKAEAFFVLKNGKRMYPGKVYLLVKRNLSKVVSLKKRSPHVLRHTFATAMLNNEAELGAVKELLGHSSLTTTEIYTHTTFEELKKVYEQAHPRA
;
A
#
# COMPACT_ATOMS: atom_id res chain seq x y z
N MET A 1 -27.65 9.39 -13.31
CA MET A 1 -27.20 10.64 -12.61
C MET A 1 -25.74 10.99 -13.00
N MET A 2 -25.30 12.25 -12.86
CA MET A 2 -23.91 12.67 -13.22
C MET A 2 -22.84 11.88 -12.47
N THR A 3 -23.08 11.61 -11.20
CA THR A 3 -22.16 10.86 -10.34
C THR A 3 -21.95 9.43 -10.83
N ASP A 4 -23.03 8.72 -11.20
CA ASP A 4 -22.92 7.33 -11.69
C ASP A 4 -22.15 7.27 -13.01
N SER A 5 -22.43 8.18 -13.95
CA SER A 5 -21.69 8.30 -15.20
C SER A 5 -20.20 8.56 -14.98
N PHE A 6 -19.84 9.35 -13.96
CA PHE A 6 -18.46 9.58 -13.58
C PHE A 6 -17.80 8.32 -12.98
N LEU A 7 -18.49 7.61 -12.09
CA LEU A 7 -17.97 6.38 -11.50
C LEU A 7 -17.76 5.31 -12.56
N ASP A 8 -18.66 5.21 -13.53
CA ASP A 8 -18.50 4.32 -14.69
C ASP A 8 -17.34 4.74 -15.60
N TYR A 9 -17.17 6.04 -15.85
CA TYR A 9 -15.99 6.57 -16.54
C TYR A 9 -14.68 6.18 -15.84
N LEU A 10 -14.64 6.28 -14.52
CA LEU A 10 -13.45 5.85 -13.75
C LEU A 10 -13.22 4.34 -13.86
N ARG A 11 -14.29 3.54 -13.87
CA ARG A 11 -14.23 2.09 -13.95
C ARG A 11 -13.77 1.63 -15.32
N PHE A 12 -14.45 2.04 -16.36
CA PHE A 12 -14.32 1.47 -17.69
C PHE A 12 -13.32 2.22 -18.58
N GLU A 13 -13.23 3.56 -18.49
CA GLU A 13 -12.27 4.32 -19.30
C GLU A 13 -10.93 4.56 -18.59
N LYS A 14 -10.93 4.76 -17.26
CA LYS A 14 -9.72 5.07 -16.50
C LYS A 14 -9.12 3.87 -15.77
N ASN A 15 -9.79 2.73 -15.74
CA ASN A 15 -9.36 1.50 -15.07
C ASN A 15 -8.92 1.74 -13.62
N TYR A 16 -9.71 2.53 -12.89
CA TYR A 16 -9.46 2.76 -11.46
C TYR A 16 -9.86 1.52 -10.64
N SER A 17 -9.17 1.31 -9.51
CA SER A 17 -9.54 0.22 -8.61
C SER A 17 -10.92 0.45 -7.98
N GLU A 18 -11.71 -0.61 -7.75
CA GLU A 18 -13.01 -0.53 -7.08
C GLU A 18 -12.94 0.25 -5.75
N LYS A 19 -11.86 0.07 -4.98
CA LYS A 19 -11.66 0.84 -3.73
C LYS A 19 -11.57 2.35 -3.96
N THR A 20 -10.97 2.78 -5.07
CA THR A 20 -10.89 4.19 -5.42
C THR A 20 -12.24 4.71 -5.88
N ILE A 21 -12.97 3.92 -6.69
CA ILE A 21 -14.30 4.26 -7.19
C ILE A 21 -15.27 4.44 -6.03
N VAL A 22 -15.34 3.46 -5.13
CA VAL A 22 -16.17 3.53 -3.91
C VAL A 22 -15.80 4.75 -3.05
N SER A 23 -14.50 5.00 -2.86
CA SER A 23 -14.03 6.15 -2.07
C SER A 23 -14.43 7.48 -2.69
N TYR A 24 -14.36 7.60 -4.02
CA TYR A 24 -14.77 8.80 -4.75
C TYR A 24 -16.29 8.99 -4.68
N GLY A 25 -17.07 7.91 -4.86
CA GLY A 25 -18.50 7.96 -4.69
C GLY A 25 -18.93 8.50 -3.32
N ILE A 26 -18.36 7.93 -2.25
CA ILE A 26 -18.61 8.40 -0.87
C ILE A 26 -18.25 9.88 -0.69
N ASP A 27 -17.15 10.35 -1.29
CA ASP A 27 -16.75 11.75 -1.17
C ASP A 27 -17.71 12.69 -1.88
N LEU A 28 -18.19 12.30 -3.08
CA LEU A 28 -19.19 13.06 -3.85
C LEU A 28 -20.53 13.11 -3.13
N THR A 29 -21.01 11.98 -2.61
CA THR A 29 -22.25 11.93 -1.82
C THR A 29 -22.17 12.86 -0.61
N LYS A 30 -21.06 12.82 0.16
CA LYS A 30 -20.88 13.72 1.31
C LYS A 30 -20.81 15.19 0.94
N PHE A 31 -20.30 15.51 -0.23
CA PHE A 31 -20.28 16.89 -0.71
C PHE A 31 -21.68 17.32 -1.16
N GLU A 32 -22.41 16.42 -1.83
CA GLU A 32 -23.81 16.66 -2.22
C GLU A 32 -24.71 16.90 -1.00
N GLU A 33 -24.59 16.05 0.02
CA GLU A 33 -25.31 16.23 1.30
C GLU A 33 -25.00 17.58 1.94
N TYR A 34 -23.74 18.02 1.88
CA TYR A 34 -23.35 19.31 2.44
C TYR A 34 -23.98 20.50 1.72
N PHE A 35 -23.90 20.56 0.38
CA PHE A 35 -24.43 21.72 -0.33
C PHE A 35 -25.96 21.72 -0.39
N LYS A 36 -26.63 20.58 -0.49
CA LYS A 36 -28.07 20.47 -0.38
C LYS A 36 -28.61 20.82 1.01
N GLY A 37 -27.85 20.55 2.05
CA GLY A 37 -28.16 21.04 3.40
C GLY A 37 -28.03 22.54 3.58
N LYS A 38 -27.41 23.26 2.64
CA LYS A 38 -27.37 24.73 2.60
C LYS A 38 -28.49 25.32 1.74
N ASP A 39 -28.68 24.75 0.55
CA ASP A 39 -29.73 25.12 -0.39
C ASP A 39 -30.10 23.90 -1.27
N GLU A 40 -31.33 23.42 -1.19
CA GLU A 40 -31.81 22.26 -1.96
C GLU A 40 -31.81 22.48 -3.49
N LYS A 41 -31.78 23.74 -3.95
CA LYS A 41 -31.76 24.09 -5.38
C LYS A 41 -30.36 23.97 -5.99
N VAL A 42 -29.32 23.94 -5.17
CA VAL A 42 -27.94 23.81 -5.65
C VAL A 42 -27.72 22.37 -6.14
N ASP A 43 -27.05 22.26 -7.28
CA ASP A 43 -26.55 21.00 -7.83
C ASP A 43 -25.06 21.14 -8.20
N PHE A 44 -24.46 20.04 -8.66
CA PHE A 44 -23.04 20.03 -9.02
C PHE A 44 -22.65 21.04 -10.11
N THR A 45 -23.57 21.50 -10.93
CA THR A 45 -23.31 22.47 -12.02
C THR A 45 -23.35 23.92 -11.54
N THR A 46 -24.07 24.17 -10.44
CA THR A 46 -24.26 25.51 -9.87
C THR A 46 -23.37 25.80 -8.66
N VAL A 47 -22.62 24.76 -8.19
CA VAL A 47 -21.66 24.93 -7.09
C VAL A 47 -20.58 25.94 -7.45
N ASP A 48 -20.41 26.96 -6.61
CA ASP A 48 -19.36 27.95 -6.72
C ASP A 48 -18.12 27.63 -5.83
N ALA A 49 -17.09 28.45 -5.96
CA ALA A 49 -15.86 28.27 -5.21
C ALA A 49 -16.04 28.50 -3.69
N ASP A 50 -16.96 29.37 -3.29
CA ASP A 50 -17.18 29.70 -1.88
C ASP A 50 -17.88 28.58 -1.15
N LEU A 51 -18.79 27.88 -1.80
CA LEU A 51 -19.44 26.69 -1.27
C LEU A 51 -18.42 25.55 -1.04
N VAL A 52 -17.48 25.37 -1.98
CA VAL A 52 -16.40 24.38 -1.81
C VAL A 52 -15.46 24.77 -0.67
N ARG A 53 -15.08 26.04 -0.55
CA ARG A 53 -14.30 26.55 0.59
C ARG A 53 -15.02 26.32 1.92
N GLY A 54 -16.32 26.60 1.98
CA GLY A 54 -17.16 26.34 3.15
C GLY A 54 -17.15 24.86 3.54
N TRP A 55 -17.21 23.95 2.55
CA TRP A 55 -17.09 22.52 2.83
C TRP A 55 -15.73 22.13 3.38
N VAL A 56 -14.64 22.69 2.84
CA VAL A 56 -13.30 22.47 3.37
C VAL A 56 -13.19 22.92 4.84
N MET A 57 -13.73 24.09 5.17
CA MET A 57 -13.78 24.59 6.55
C MET A 57 -14.58 23.68 7.46
N ASN A 58 -15.76 23.29 7.04
CA ASN A 58 -16.63 22.34 7.78
C ASN A 58 -15.93 20.99 8.05
N LEU A 59 -15.20 20.44 7.05
CA LEU A 59 -14.42 19.23 7.25
C LEU A 59 -13.32 19.41 8.29
N MET A 60 -12.60 20.55 8.26
CA MET A 60 -11.53 20.82 9.22
C MET A 60 -12.08 21.02 10.64
N GLU A 61 -13.20 21.71 10.82
CA GLU A 61 -13.92 21.90 12.09
C GLU A 61 -14.40 20.57 12.67
N ASN A 62 -14.84 19.64 11.80
CA ASN A 62 -15.21 18.28 12.18
C ASN A 62 -14.00 17.34 12.39
N GLY A 63 -12.77 17.86 12.52
CA GLY A 63 -11.58 17.12 12.92
C GLY A 63 -10.93 16.29 11.80
N TYR A 64 -11.30 16.50 10.52
CA TYR A 64 -10.59 15.83 9.42
C TYR A 64 -9.18 16.40 9.28
N THR A 65 -8.20 15.51 9.06
CA THR A 65 -6.82 15.92 8.79
C THR A 65 -6.69 16.60 7.43
N SER A 66 -5.74 17.53 7.28
CA SER A 66 -5.42 18.15 5.99
C SER A 66 -5.22 17.13 4.86
N ALA A 67 -4.59 16.01 5.16
CA ALA A 67 -4.40 14.92 4.19
C ALA A 67 -5.74 14.31 3.74
N SER A 68 -6.68 14.10 4.67
CA SER A 68 -8.01 13.57 4.36
C SER A 68 -8.83 14.57 3.56
N VAL A 69 -8.77 15.86 3.89
CA VAL A 69 -9.44 16.93 3.13
C VAL A 69 -8.88 17.01 1.71
N ASN A 70 -7.55 17.04 1.56
CA ASN A 70 -6.92 17.07 0.23
C ASN A 70 -7.25 15.84 -0.63
N ARG A 71 -7.39 14.65 -0.01
CA ARG A 71 -7.85 13.47 -0.73
C ARG A 71 -9.28 13.65 -1.25
N LYS A 72 -10.17 14.20 -0.42
CA LYS A 72 -11.55 14.52 -0.82
C LYS A 72 -11.63 15.58 -1.92
N LEU A 73 -10.78 16.62 -1.84
CA LEU A 73 -10.65 17.59 -2.92
C LEU A 73 -10.12 16.96 -4.21
N SER A 74 -9.32 15.90 -4.13
CA SER A 74 -8.85 15.17 -5.33
C SER A 74 -9.98 14.45 -6.05
N SER A 75 -10.96 13.88 -5.31
CA SER A 75 -12.16 13.27 -5.92
C SER A 75 -13.03 14.33 -6.61
N LEU A 76 -13.26 15.48 -5.98
CA LEU A 76 -13.99 16.60 -6.59
C LEU A 76 -13.28 17.13 -7.84
N ARG A 77 -11.96 17.37 -7.78
CA ARG A 77 -11.19 17.80 -8.97
C ARG A 77 -11.27 16.82 -10.13
N SER A 78 -11.30 15.52 -9.83
CA SER A 78 -11.47 14.51 -10.87
C SER A 78 -12.88 14.55 -11.47
N PHE A 79 -13.88 14.76 -10.64
CA PHE A 79 -15.28 14.86 -11.06
C PHE A 79 -15.54 16.13 -11.88
N TYR A 80 -15.11 17.30 -11.44
CA TYR A 80 -15.32 18.56 -12.18
C TYR A 80 -14.58 18.57 -13.52
N ARG A 81 -13.38 18.00 -13.62
CA ARG A 81 -12.71 17.77 -14.91
C ARG A 81 -13.51 16.85 -15.84
N PHE A 82 -14.18 15.85 -15.29
CA PHE A 82 -15.05 14.98 -16.07
C PHE A 82 -16.28 15.76 -16.58
N LEU A 83 -16.93 16.56 -15.74
CA LEU A 83 -18.06 17.40 -16.15
C LEU A 83 -17.65 18.39 -17.24
N LEU A 84 -16.51 19.06 -17.09
CA LEU A 84 -15.95 19.96 -18.11
C LEU A 84 -15.67 19.23 -19.42
N LYS A 85 -15.05 18.04 -19.37
CA LYS A 85 -14.79 17.21 -20.55
C LYS A 85 -16.06 16.78 -21.27
N LYS A 86 -17.15 16.58 -20.54
CA LYS A 86 -18.47 16.20 -21.10
C LYS A 86 -19.31 17.41 -21.54
N GLY A 87 -18.81 18.63 -21.39
CA GLY A 87 -19.52 19.86 -21.73
C GLY A 87 -20.74 20.15 -20.84
N VAL A 88 -20.79 19.56 -19.66
CA VAL A 88 -21.87 19.79 -18.67
C VAL A 88 -21.69 21.12 -17.94
N ILE A 89 -20.44 21.55 -17.77
CA ILE A 89 -20.06 22.86 -17.23
C ILE A 89 -19.07 23.55 -18.19
N GLU A 90 -19.02 24.87 -18.17
CA GLU A 90 -18.12 25.67 -19.00
C GLU A 90 -16.80 25.97 -18.30
N GLU A 91 -16.80 26.06 -16.96
CA GLU A 91 -15.62 26.34 -16.13
C GLU A 91 -15.44 25.30 -15.01
N ASP A 92 -14.17 24.96 -14.72
CA ASP A 92 -13.82 24.10 -13.59
C ASP A 92 -13.66 24.94 -12.30
N THR A 93 -14.70 24.99 -11.48
CA THR A 93 -14.73 25.67 -10.17
C THR A 93 -13.59 25.25 -9.26
N MET A 94 -13.09 24.00 -9.41
CA MET A 94 -12.01 23.47 -8.57
C MET A 94 -10.64 24.08 -8.83
N LEU A 95 -10.44 24.79 -9.95
CA LEU A 95 -9.19 25.51 -10.23
C LEU A 95 -8.92 26.63 -9.22
N LYS A 96 -9.98 27.24 -8.67
CA LYS A 96 -9.90 28.34 -7.68
C LYS A 96 -9.72 27.83 -6.24
N ILE A 97 -9.63 26.50 -6.03
CA ILE A 97 -9.60 25.89 -4.70
C ILE A 97 -8.20 25.46 -4.32
N ILE A 98 -7.68 26.07 -3.26
CA ILE A 98 -6.42 25.67 -2.63
C ILE A 98 -6.73 24.83 -1.39
N GLY A 99 -6.24 23.60 -1.35
CA GLY A 99 -6.41 22.72 -0.19
C GLY A 99 -5.50 23.10 0.98
N PRO A 100 -5.83 22.64 2.21
CA PRO A 100 -5.03 22.94 3.40
C PRO A 100 -3.61 22.36 3.28
N LYS A 101 -2.62 23.09 3.83
CA LYS A 101 -1.22 22.64 3.84
C LYS A 101 -1.07 21.35 4.62
N ASN A 102 -0.46 20.34 3.99
CA ASN A 102 -0.13 19.07 4.65
C ASN A 102 1.15 19.22 5.47
N LYS A 103 1.08 18.93 6.77
CA LYS A 103 2.30 18.63 7.53
C LYS A 103 2.82 17.28 7.05
N LYS A 104 4.02 17.25 6.46
CA LYS A 104 4.71 15.98 6.12
C LYS A 104 5.41 15.48 7.39
N PRO A 105 4.85 14.51 8.12
CA PRO A 105 5.59 13.94 9.24
C PRO A 105 6.84 13.24 8.70
N LEU A 106 7.90 13.26 9.48
CA LEU A 106 9.10 12.48 9.16
C LEU A 106 8.73 10.99 8.99
N PRO A 107 9.36 10.30 8.04
CA PRO A 107 9.18 8.87 7.89
C PRO A 107 9.50 8.15 9.20
N VAL A 108 8.65 7.21 9.59
CA VAL A 108 8.84 6.38 10.78
C VAL A 108 9.35 5.02 10.30
N PHE A 109 10.48 4.59 10.85
CA PHE A 109 11.10 3.29 10.57
C PHE A 109 11.66 2.70 11.87
N LEU A 110 12.00 1.41 11.88
CA LEU A 110 12.67 0.73 12.97
C LEU A 110 14.19 0.78 12.73
N LYS A 111 14.94 0.92 13.82
CA LYS A 111 16.38 0.68 13.78
C LYS A 111 16.66 -0.82 13.61
N GLU A 112 17.80 -1.16 13.05
CA GLU A 112 18.21 -2.54 12.84
C GLU A 112 18.11 -3.38 14.13
N ARG A 113 18.64 -2.90 15.24
CA ARG A 113 18.52 -3.54 16.57
C ARG A 113 17.08 -3.78 17.02
N GLU A 114 16.13 -2.93 16.61
CA GLU A 114 14.71 -3.10 16.94
C GLU A 114 14.09 -4.19 16.07
N MET A 115 14.58 -4.35 14.82
CA MET A 115 14.18 -5.46 13.96
C MET A 115 14.74 -6.79 14.44
N ASP A 116 16.01 -6.84 14.82
CA ASP A 116 16.64 -8.04 15.38
C ASP A 116 15.91 -8.47 16.65
N ARG A 117 15.67 -7.53 17.57
CA ARG A 117 14.88 -7.80 18.76
C ARG A 117 13.46 -8.30 18.43
N LEU A 118 12.83 -7.77 17.39
CA LEU A 118 11.48 -8.21 16.98
C LEU A 118 11.48 -9.64 16.46
N LEU A 119 12.49 -10.01 15.68
CA LEU A 119 12.54 -11.31 15.00
C LEU A 119 13.17 -12.40 15.83
N ASP A 120 14.15 -12.05 16.67
CA ASP A 120 14.96 -13.04 17.39
C ASP A 120 14.62 -13.15 18.87
N ASP A 121 14.32 -12.03 19.57
CA ASP A 121 14.08 -12.04 21.02
C ASP A 121 12.60 -12.11 21.39
N VAL A 122 11.68 -11.62 20.53
CA VAL A 122 10.26 -11.66 20.83
C VAL A 122 9.72 -13.08 20.68
N PRO A 123 9.18 -13.70 21.75
CA PRO A 123 8.62 -15.03 21.65
C PRO A 123 7.37 -15.04 20.76
N PHE A 124 7.39 -15.87 19.73
CA PHE A 124 6.22 -16.26 18.97
C PHE A 124 5.68 -17.58 19.53
N LYS A 125 4.39 -17.83 19.32
CA LYS A 125 3.81 -19.12 19.70
C LYS A 125 4.48 -20.25 18.91
N GLU A 126 4.71 -21.36 19.55
CA GLU A 126 5.24 -22.58 18.93
C GLU A 126 4.14 -23.37 18.18
N ASP A 127 3.29 -22.64 17.45
CA ASP A 127 2.21 -23.19 16.63
C ASP A 127 2.26 -22.59 15.22
N PHE A 128 1.48 -23.16 14.31
CA PHE A 128 1.31 -22.62 12.96
C PHE A 128 1.07 -21.11 12.94
N THR A 129 0.28 -20.60 13.88
CA THR A 129 -0.06 -19.16 13.91
C THR A 129 1.17 -18.30 14.23
N GLY A 130 1.98 -18.72 15.19
CA GLY A 130 3.19 -18.00 15.56
C GLY A 130 4.26 -18.07 14.47
N CYS A 131 4.46 -19.25 13.86
CA CYS A 131 5.35 -19.40 12.73
C CYS A 131 4.92 -18.51 11.55
N ARG A 132 3.65 -18.51 11.19
CA ARG A 132 3.10 -17.62 10.16
C ARG A 132 3.29 -16.15 10.51
N ASP A 133 3.00 -15.76 11.74
CA ASP A 133 3.07 -14.37 12.17
C ASP A 133 4.51 -13.84 12.12
N ARG A 134 5.49 -14.67 12.50
CA ARG A 134 6.92 -14.39 12.34
C ARG A 134 7.30 -14.26 10.87
N MET A 135 6.91 -15.26 10.04
CA MET A 135 7.21 -15.27 8.60
C MET A 135 6.65 -14.02 7.87
N VAL A 136 5.46 -13.51 8.25
CA VAL A 136 4.91 -12.27 7.70
C VAL A 136 5.81 -11.07 7.99
N LEU A 137 6.36 -10.97 9.20
CA LEU A 137 7.27 -9.87 9.58
C LEU A 137 8.61 -9.95 8.85
N GLU A 138 9.20 -11.15 8.80
CA GLU A 138 10.43 -11.43 8.06
C GLU A 138 10.27 -11.10 6.57
N MET A 139 9.16 -11.54 5.96
CA MET A 139 8.87 -11.27 4.54
C MET A 139 8.77 -9.76 4.26
N PHE A 140 8.11 -8.99 5.11
CA PHE A 140 8.07 -7.53 4.94
C PHE A 140 9.44 -6.89 5.08
N TYR A 141 10.21 -7.32 6.06
CA TYR A 141 11.54 -6.75 6.31
C TYR A 141 12.53 -7.11 5.21
N ALA A 142 12.58 -8.37 4.81
CA ALA A 142 13.51 -8.83 3.80
C ALA A 142 13.19 -8.35 2.38
N THR A 143 11.92 -8.08 2.06
CA THR A 143 11.52 -7.78 0.67
C THR A 143 10.99 -6.37 0.44
N GLY A 144 10.64 -5.68 1.50
CA GLY A 144 9.97 -4.37 1.40
C GLY A 144 8.66 -4.38 0.60
N MET A 145 8.04 -5.54 0.35
CA MET A 145 6.81 -5.65 -0.44
C MET A 145 5.63 -4.90 0.18
N ARG A 146 4.62 -4.58 -0.64
CA ARG A 146 3.39 -3.96 -0.16
C ARG A 146 2.48 -4.98 0.51
N LEU A 147 1.61 -4.52 1.42
CA LEU A 147 0.61 -5.38 2.06
C LEU A 147 -0.24 -6.16 1.05
N SER A 148 -0.67 -5.53 -0.03
CA SER A 148 -1.45 -6.21 -1.08
C SER A 148 -0.65 -7.26 -1.84
N GLU A 149 0.64 -7.05 -2.04
CA GLU A 149 1.55 -7.98 -2.69
C GLU A 149 1.79 -9.21 -1.80
N LEU A 150 2.04 -9.01 -0.50
CA LEU A 150 2.17 -10.11 0.46
C LEU A 150 0.91 -10.97 0.53
N ILE A 151 -0.26 -10.35 0.60
CA ILE A 151 -1.53 -11.10 0.65
C ILE A 151 -1.82 -11.82 -0.66
N GLY A 152 -1.46 -11.21 -1.79
CA GLY A 152 -1.66 -11.77 -3.13
C GLY A 152 -0.72 -12.92 -3.46
N LEU A 153 0.37 -13.10 -2.70
CA LEU A 153 1.41 -14.08 -2.99
C LEU A 153 0.86 -15.52 -2.98
N ASN A 154 1.24 -16.29 -3.99
CA ASN A 154 0.98 -17.73 -4.12
C ASN A 154 2.28 -18.52 -3.97
N ASP A 155 2.20 -19.82 -3.73
CA ASP A 155 3.38 -20.69 -3.66
C ASP A 155 4.18 -20.68 -4.97
N VAL A 156 3.51 -20.66 -6.11
CA VAL A 156 4.13 -20.63 -7.44
C VAL A 156 4.86 -19.32 -7.75
N ASP A 157 4.64 -18.28 -6.97
CA ASP A 157 5.31 -16.98 -7.14
C ASP A 157 6.68 -16.94 -6.47
N VAL A 158 7.07 -18.00 -5.72
CA VAL A 158 8.36 -18.08 -5.03
C VAL A 158 9.24 -19.12 -5.72
N ASP A 159 10.32 -18.65 -6.32
CA ASP A 159 11.35 -19.51 -6.90
C ASP A 159 12.51 -19.66 -5.91
N PHE A 160 12.53 -20.81 -5.22
CA PHE A 160 13.57 -21.13 -4.24
C PHE A 160 14.93 -21.43 -4.88
N SER A 161 14.98 -21.80 -6.15
CA SER A 161 16.21 -22.13 -6.87
C SER A 161 16.90 -20.86 -7.34
N ALA A 162 16.12 -19.90 -7.87
CA ALA A 162 16.60 -18.62 -8.33
C ALA A 162 16.70 -17.57 -7.23
N PHE A 163 16.16 -17.83 -6.02
CA PHE A 163 16.03 -16.87 -4.92
C PHE A 163 15.21 -15.64 -5.29
N LEU A 164 14.04 -15.86 -5.90
CA LEU A 164 13.18 -14.82 -6.44
C LEU A 164 11.74 -14.93 -5.97
N ILE A 165 11.13 -13.79 -5.69
CA ILE A 165 9.70 -13.65 -5.46
C ILE A 165 9.11 -12.76 -6.55
N LYS A 166 8.14 -13.29 -7.29
CA LYS A 166 7.36 -12.53 -8.26
C LYS A 166 6.16 -11.90 -7.57
N VAL A 167 6.08 -10.57 -7.55
CA VAL A 167 4.95 -9.86 -6.98
C VAL A 167 4.17 -9.07 -8.02
N THR A 168 2.85 -9.06 -7.89
CA THR A 168 1.96 -8.31 -8.76
C THR A 168 1.43 -7.07 -8.02
N GLY A 169 1.79 -5.90 -8.51
CA GLY A 169 1.43 -4.62 -7.92
C GLY A 169 0.22 -3.95 -8.58
N LYS A 170 0.08 -2.64 -8.36
CA LYS A 170 -1.01 -1.83 -8.93
C LYS A 170 -0.96 -1.85 -10.46
N ARG A 171 -2.13 -1.91 -11.11
CA ARG A 171 -2.31 -2.02 -12.59
C ARG A 171 -1.68 -3.29 -13.17
N ASN A 172 -1.68 -4.37 -12.41
CA ASN A 172 -1.13 -5.66 -12.83
C ASN A 172 0.36 -5.64 -13.21
N LYS A 173 1.11 -4.62 -12.76
CA LYS A 173 2.56 -4.57 -12.99
C LYS A 173 3.26 -5.58 -12.10
N GLN A 174 4.06 -6.42 -12.71
CA GLN A 174 4.86 -7.43 -12.01
C GLN A 174 6.29 -6.93 -11.81
N ARG A 175 6.93 -7.39 -10.74
CA ARG A 175 8.37 -7.25 -10.52
C ARG A 175 8.90 -8.46 -9.77
N LEU A 176 10.18 -8.71 -9.93
CA LEU A 176 10.93 -9.71 -9.17
C LEU A 176 11.60 -9.04 -7.98
N ILE A 177 11.60 -9.73 -6.85
CA ILE A 177 12.29 -9.30 -5.62
C ILE A 177 13.26 -10.41 -5.25
N PRO A 178 14.57 -10.16 -5.19
CA PRO A 178 15.53 -11.12 -4.70
C PRO A 178 15.36 -11.33 -3.20
N PHE A 179 15.79 -12.48 -2.71
CA PHE A 179 15.86 -12.77 -1.28
C PHE A 179 17.09 -13.62 -0.95
N GLY A 180 17.53 -13.59 0.31
CA GLY A 180 18.71 -14.30 0.76
C GLY A 180 18.39 -15.67 1.37
N GLU A 181 19.45 -16.36 1.77
CA GLU A 181 19.40 -17.73 2.31
C GLU A 181 18.64 -17.79 3.64
N GLU A 182 18.71 -16.75 4.47
CA GLU A 182 17.99 -16.70 5.75
C GLU A 182 16.47 -16.75 5.51
N LEU A 183 15.95 -15.89 4.60
CA LEU A 183 14.55 -15.90 4.25
C LEU A 183 14.13 -17.21 3.57
N ARG A 184 14.99 -17.81 2.76
CA ARG A 184 14.74 -19.13 2.13
C ARG A 184 14.46 -20.18 3.19
N ARG A 185 15.31 -20.27 4.22
CA ARG A 185 15.14 -21.22 5.33
C ARG A 185 13.86 -20.97 6.11
N ALA A 186 13.58 -19.72 6.45
CA ALA A 186 12.38 -19.33 7.17
C ALA A 186 11.10 -19.68 6.39
N MET A 187 11.07 -19.40 5.08
CA MET A 187 9.96 -19.80 4.19
C MET A 187 9.78 -21.33 4.14
N SER A 188 10.87 -22.07 4.03
CA SER A 188 10.82 -23.55 3.98
C SER A 188 10.23 -24.15 5.26
N VAL A 189 10.65 -23.62 6.43
CA VAL A 189 10.10 -24.03 7.74
C VAL A 189 8.60 -23.69 7.83
N TYR A 190 8.23 -22.47 7.43
CA TYR A 190 6.82 -22.06 7.42
C TYR A 190 5.96 -22.95 6.53
N LEU A 191 6.40 -23.21 5.30
CA LEU A 191 5.66 -24.04 4.34
C LEU A 191 5.48 -25.48 4.85
N LYS A 192 6.51 -26.05 5.47
CA LYS A 192 6.43 -27.37 6.10
C LYS A 192 5.34 -27.41 7.17
N ILE A 193 5.39 -26.51 8.15
CA ILE A 193 4.41 -26.43 9.24
C ILE A 193 3.00 -26.15 8.71
N ARG A 194 2.87 -25.24 7.71
CA ARG A 194 1.59 -24.92 7.08
C ARG A 194 0.96 -26.16 6.44
N ASN A 195 1.75 -26.91 5.67
CA ASN A 195 1.27 -28.06 4.92
C ASN A 195 0.95 -29.27 5.83
N GLU A 196 1.60 -29.39 6.98
CA GLU A 196 1.29 -30.39 7.99
C GLU A 196 -0.06 -30.10 8.68
N VAL A 197 -0.33 -28.82 8.99
CA VAL A 197 -1.57 -28.39 9.69
C VAL A 197 -2.76 -28.29 8.74
N LEU A 198 -2.53 -28.00 7.48
CA LEU A 198 -3.57 -27.80 6.47
C LEU A 198 -3.36 -28.78 5.32
N PRO A 199 -3.85 -30.03 5.46
CA PRO A 199 -3.73 -31.02 4.40
C PRO A 199 -4.62 -30.61 3.22
N GLY A 200 -4.00 -30.10 2.17
CA GLY A 200 -4.61 -29.64 0.94
C GLY A 200 -3.73 -28.58 0.29
N LYS A 201 -3.64 -28.54 -1.04
CA LYS A 201 -2.84 -27.52 -1.73
C LYS A 201 -3.51 -26.15 -1.58
N ALA A 202 -3.03 -25.34 -0.63
CA ALA A 202 -3.37 -23.94 -0.59
C ALA A 202 -2.60 -23.25 -1.72
N GLU A 203 -3.29 -22.57 -2.64
CA GLU A 203 -2.62 -21.73 -3.64
C GLU A 203 -1.94 -20.52 -2.98
N ALA A 204 -2.58 -19.98 -1.93
CA ALA A 204 -2.09 -18.81 -1.22
C ALA A 204 -0.89 -19.15 -0.34
N PHE A 205 0.19 -18.39 -0.47
CA PHE A 205 1.36 -18.53 0.39
C PHE A 205 1.01 -18.29 1.87
N PHE A 206 0.30 -17.21 2.19
CA PHE A 206 -0.13 -16.88 3.54
C PHE A 206 -1.61 -17.20 3.79
N VAL A 207 -1.88 -18.09 4.72
CA VAL A 207 -3.23 -18.56 5.03
C VAL A 207 -3.60 -18.45 6.51
N LEU A 208 -4.89 -18.46 6.79
CA LEU A 208 -5.46 -18.58 8.13
C LEU A 208 -5.52 -20.03 8.58
N LYS A 209 -5.84 -20.31 9.86
CA LYS A 209 -6.03 -21.66 10.39
C LYS A 209 -7.07 -22.50 9.65
N ASN A 210 -8.00 -21.85 8.95
CA ASN A 210 -9.03 -22.53 8.13
C ASN A 210 -8.64 -22.68 6.66
N GLY A 211 -7.37 -22.48 6.29
CA GLY A 211 -6.85 -22.60 4.94
C GLY A 211 -7.18 -21.41 4.01
N LYS A 212 -8.04 -20.47 4.42
CA LYS A 212 -8.36 -19.30 3.60
C LYS A 212 -7.19 -18.32 3.58
N ARG A 213 -6.99 -17.66 2.43
CA ARG A 213 -6.00 -16.58 2.26
C ARG A 213 -6.11 -15.51 3.36
N MET A 214 -4.99 -15.02 3.85
CA MET A 214 -5.00 -13.90 4.78
C MET A 214 -5.57 -12.64 4.13
N TYR A 215 -6.17 -11.76 4.94
CA TYR A 215 -6.79 -10.50 4.48
C TYR A 215 -6.11 -9.28 5.14
N PRO A 216 -6.24 -8.07 4.55
CA PRO A 216 -5.51 -6.88 4.97
C PRO A 216 -5.63 -6.55 6.45
N GLY A 217 -6.83 -6.61 7.01
CA GLY A 217 -7.09 -6.29 8.42
C GLY A 217 -6.35 -7.22 9.38
N LYS A 218 -6.26 -8.52 9.04
CA LYS A 218 -5.54 -9.50 9.88
C LYS A 218 -4.04 -9.24 9.89
N VAL A 219 -3.44 -8.99 8.72
CA VAL A 219 -2.01 -8.66 8.63
C VAL A 219 -1.70 -7.35 9.32
N TYR A 220 -2.55 -6.32 9.15
CA TYR A 220 -2.38 -5.04 9.84
C TYR A 220 -2.36 -5.19 11.36
N LEU A 221 -3.34 -5.93 11.92
CA LEU A 221 -3.41 -6.19 13.37
C LEU A 221 -2.22 -6.99 13.88
N LEU A 222 -1.76 -7.98 13.12
CA LEU A 222 -0.57 -8.78 13.42
C LEU A 222 0.67 -7.88 13.52
N VAL A 223 0.93 -7.08 12.50
CA VAL A 223 2.07 -6.16 12.46
C VAL A 223 1.98 -5.14 13.60
N LYS A 224 0.82 -4.50 13.79
CA LYS A 224 0.61 -3.53 14.88
C LYS A 224 0.91 -4.14 16.24
N ARG A 225 0.39 -5.35 16.52
CA ARG A 225 0.58 -6.06 17.79
C ARG A 225 2.06 -6.39 18.04
N ASN A 226 2.76 -6.93 17.06
CA ASN A 226 4.15 -7.35 17.25
C ASN A 226 5.10 -6.15 17.33
N LEU A 227 4.93 -5.12 16.49
CA LEU A 227 5.71 -3.89 16.61
C LEU A 227 5.52 -3.20 17.97
N SER A 228 4.33 -3.30 18.60
CA SER A 228 4.12 -2.71 19.93
C SER A 228 4.94 -3.34 21.05
N LYS A 229 5.51 -4.53 20.84
CA LYS A 229 6.36 -5.21 21.82
C LYS A 229 7.79 -4.65 21.87
N VAL A 230 8.26 -4.05 20.79
CA VAL A 230 9.64 -3.60 20.66
C VAL A 230 9.79 -2.09 20.51
N VAL A 231 8.75 -1.39 20.06
CA VAL A 231 8.80 0.06 19.84
C VAL A 231 7.55 0.79 20.30
N SER A 232 7.75 2.01 20.85
CA SER A 232 6.67 2.92 21.25
C SER A 232 6.26 3.91 20.13
N LEU A 233 6.45 3.54 18.86
CA LEU A 233 6.10 4.37 17.72
C LEU A 233 4.59 4.65 17.65
N LYS A 234 4.20 5.89 17.31
CA LYS A 234 2.78 6.25 17.09
C LYS A 234 2.16 5.50 15.91
N LYS A 235 2.94 5.25 14.85
CA LYS A 235 2.50 4.46 13.69
C LYS A 235 3.19 3.10 13.70
N ARG A 236 2.40 2.04 13.67
CA ARG A 236 2.84 0.63 13.64
C ARG A 236 2.02 -0.08 12.56
N SER A 237 2.58 -0.19 11.36
CA SER A 237 1.86 -0.70 10.18
C SER A 237 2.82 -1.38 9.21
N PRO A 238 2.33 -2.18 8.26
CA PRO A 238 3.16 -2.74 7.20
C PRO A 238 4.00 -1.71 6.42
N HIS A 239 3.50 -0.48 6.28
CA HIS A 239 4.27 0.60 5.66
C HIS A 239 5.53 0.99 6.44
N VAL A 240 5.50 0.86 7.78
CA VAL A 240 6.69 1.12 8.60
C VAL A 240 7.78 0.09 8.31
N LEU A 241 7.43 -1.21 8.20
CA LEU A 241 8.38 -2.28 7.84
C LEU A 241 8.99 -2.07 6.45
N ARG A 242 8.18 -1.65 5.49
CA ARG A 242 8.67 -1.29 4.15
C ARG A 242 9.60 -0.07 4.18
N HIS A 243 9.32 0.94 4.99
CA HIS A 243 10.24 2.06 5.21
C HIS A 243 11.53 1.61 5.91
N THR A 244 11.42 0.68 6.86
CA THR A 244 12.56 0.06 7.53
C THR A 244 13.47 -0.64 6.52
N PHE A 245 12.91 -1.48 5.64
CA PHE A 245 13.67 -2.09 4.54
C PHE A 245 14.41 -1.04 3.71
N ALA A 246 13.69 -0.02 3.22
CA ALA A 246 14.29 1.03 2.39
C ALA A 246 15.43 1.76 3.11
N THR A 247 15.24 2.08 4.40
CA THR A 247 16.23 2.78 5.21
C THR A 247 17.43 1.90 5.51
N ALA A 248 17.24 0.60 5.81
CA ALA A 248 18.33 -0.35 6.03
C ALA A 248 19.20 -0.46 4.76
N MET A 249 18.60 -0.65 3.60
CA MET A 249 19.32 -0.70 2.32
C MET A 249 20.15 0.57 2.08
N LEU A 250 19.55 1.76 2.26
CA LEU A 250 20.25 3.04 2.05
C LEU A 250 21.36 3.28 3.08
N ASN A 251 21.18 2.87 4.33
CA ASN A 251 22.20 2.99 5.37
C ASN A 251 23.40 2.08 5.09
N ASN A 252 23.19 0.98 4.37
CA ASN A 252 24.21 0.04 3.92
C ASN A 252 24.65 0.33 2.47
N GLU A 253 24.62 1.60 2.09
CA GLU A 253 25.20 2.13 0.85
C GLU A 253 24.53 1.66 -0.45
N ALA A 254 23.33 1.06 -0.40
CA ALA A 254 22.59 0.77 -1.60
C ALA A 254 22.22 2.04 -2.37
N GLU A 255 22.41 2.04 -3.68
CA GLU A 255 22.01 3.16 -4.52
C GLU A 255 20.50 3.41 -4.45
N LEU A 256 20.12 4.68 -4.34
CA LEU A 256 18.71 5.10 -4.27
C LEU A 256 17.88 4.59 -5.47
N GLY A 257 18.50 4.49 -6.65
CA GLY A 257 17.90 3.93 -7.88
C GLY A 257 17.49 2.48 -7.68
N ALA A 258 18.42 1.64 -7.24
CA ALA A 258 18.19 0.22 -6.97
C ALA A 258 17.10 0.00 -5.90
N VAL A 259 17.13 0.77 -4.81
CA VAL A 259 16.10 0.68 -3.75
C VAL A 259 14.71 1.06 -4.28
N LYS A 260 14.60 2.11 -5.11
CA LYS A 260 13.32 2.48 -5.76
C LYS A 260 12.81 1.37 -6.67
N GLU A 261 13.67 0.71 -7.39
CA GLU A 261 13.34 -0.39 -8.30
C GLU A 261 12.87 -1.62 -7.53
N LEU A 262 13.61 -2.09 -6.52
CA LEU A 262 13.21 -3.17 -5.62
C LEU A 262 11.84 -2.91 -4.99
N LEU A 263 11.57 -1.66 -4.63
CA LEU A 263 10.28 -1.25 -4.07
C LEU A 263 9.18 -1.11 -5.15
N GLY A 264 9.48 -1.02 -6.42
CA GLY A 264 8.51 -0.80 -7.50
C GLY A 264 7.84 0.57 -7.39
N HIS A 265 8.64 1.65 -7.26
CA HIS A 265 8.16 3.01 -7.35
C HIS A 265 8.02 3.43 -8.82
N SER A 266 6.80 3.68 -9.27
CA SER A 266 6.39 3.90 -10.66
C SER A 266 6.69 5.30 -11.22
N SER A 267 7.78 5.95 -10.87
CA SER A 267 8.11 7.29 -11.38
C SER A 267 9.23 7.31 -12.44
N LEU A 268 9.57 6.17 -13.01
CA LEU A 268 10.32 6.15 -14.26
C LEU A 268 9.44 5.50 -15.33
N THR A 269 9.00 6.33 -16.27
CA THR A 269 8.45 5.94 -17.55
C THR A 269 9.51 5.11 -18.26
N THR A 270 9.32 3.82 -18.28
CA THR A 270 9.58 2.96 -19.44
C THR A 270 9.36 1.53 -19.02
N THR A 271 8.62 0.82 -19.81
CA THR A 271 8.62 -0.64 -19.89
C THR A 271 9.94 -1.00 -20.58
N GLU A 272 11.06 -0.73 -19.92
CA GLU A 272 12.32 -1.34 -20.30
C GLU A 272 12.25 -2.79 -19.88
N ILE A 273 12.37 -3.63 -20.86
CA ILE A 273 12.56 -5.07 -20.77
C ILE A 273 13.69 -5.27 -19.77
N TYR A 274 13.39 -5.85 -18.61
CA TYR A 274 14.41 -6.27 -17.65
C TYR A 274 15.38 -7.19 -18.38
N THR A 275 16.55 -6.67 -18.72
CA THR A 275 17.64 -7.48 -19.22
C THR A 275 18.20 -8.28 -18.05
N HIS A 276 18.66 -9.50 -18.29
CA HIS A 276 19.29 -10.34 -17.26
C HIS A 276 20.39 -9.60 -16.48
N THR A 277 21.09 -8.69 -17.13
CA THR A 277 22.17 -7.87 -16.56
C THR A 277 21.67 -6.94 -15.43
N THR A 278 20.56 -6.24 -15.65
CA THR A 278 19.98 -5.32 -14.65
C THR A 278 19.47 -6.07 -13.42
N PHE A 279 18.99 -7.29 -13.60
CA PHE A 279 18.50 -8.10 -12.49
C PHE A 279 19.63 -8.67 -11.62
N GLU A 280 20.70 -9.15 -12.21
CA GLU A 280 21.91 -9.61 -11.50
C GLU A 280 22.56 -8.46 -10.69
N GLU A 281 22.53 -7.24 -11.20
CA GLU A 281 22.97 -6.06 -10.47
C GLU A 281 22.09 -5.77 -9.25
N LEU A 282 20.77 -5.84 -9.41
CA LEU A 282 19.82 -5.66 -8.28
C LEU A 282 20.01 -6.73 -7.20
N LYS A 283 20.28 -7.98 -7.60
CA LYS A 283 20.55 -9.07 -6.68
C LYS A 283 21.84 -8.83 -5.89
N LYS A 284 22.90 -8.40 -6.55
CA LYS A 284 24.17 -8.02 -5.89
C LYS A 284 23.99 -6.87 -4.89
N VAL A 285 23.26 -5.81 -5.30
CA VAL A 285 22.94 -4.69 -4.40
C VAL A 285 22.13 -5.17 -3.19
N TYR A 286 21.17 -6.07 -3.39
CA TYR A 286 20.42 -6.65 -2.28
C TYR A 286 21.32 -7.47 -1.34
N GLU A 287 22.13 -8.37 -1.87
CA GLU A 287 23.05 -9.22 -1.10
C GLU A 287 24.07 -8.41 -0.30
N GLN A 288 24.55 -7.29 -0.84
CA GLN A 288 25.53 -6.43 -0.17
C GLN A 288 24.92 -5.52 0.88
N ALA A 289 23.71 -5.03 0.67
CA ALA A 289 23.14 -3.97 1.48
C ALA A 289 22.02 -4.42 2.42
N HIS A 290 21.41 -5.59 2.22
CA HIS A 290 20.37 -6.03 3.16
C HIS A 290 20.98 -6.75 4.37
N PRO A 291 20.65 -6.33 5.63
CA PRO A 291 21.27 -6.90 6.84
C PRO A 291 21.07 -8.41 7.04
N ARG A 292 20.04 -8.98 6.36
CA ARG A 292 19.68 -10.41 6.42
C ARG A 292 19.58 -11.01 5.00
N ALA A 293 20.50 -10.64 4.11
CA ALA A 293 20.61 -11.23 2.78
C ALA A 293 21.04 -12.68 2.79
#